data_1230ef1d1f645c8dc8b98d29eedb9cf3
#
_entry.id   1230ef1d1f645c8dc8b98d29eedb9cf3
#
_cell.length_a   1.000
_cell.length_b   1.000
_cell.length_c   1.000
_cell.angle_alpha   90.00
_cell.angle_beta   90.00
_cell.angle_gamma   90.00
#
_symmetry.space_group_name_H-M   'P 1'
#
loop_
_entity.id
_entity.type
_entity.pdbx_description
1 polymer ?
#
loop_
_entity_poly.entity_id
_entity_poly.type
_entity_poly.pdbx_seq_one_letter_code
_entity_poly.pdbx_strand_id
1 'polypeptide(L)'
;YLKKEEGNIRQSMGEAVPTIIFQQIAHKIKEKAAEKELTEQEAKNIIEKNNLTDVETLLKYVKRNKKMGFVRLAKIAEYANGARTETAAYYTRQDICYSVVKNLPNYPDSKILHILEPATGVGNFLPSLFQKYANVAELHIDVIDINADSIALLKQILKSIPLPENVRLNFINKDTLLEAFPKKYDIVVGNPPYM
;
A
#
# COMPACT_ATOMS: atom_id res chain seq x y z
N TYR A 1 -38.03 -19.06 24.03
CA TYR A 1 -38.03 -18.23 22.81
C TYR A 1 -37.04 -17.04 22.98
N LEU A 2 -37.18 -16.21 24.04
CA LEU A 2 -36.36 -15.02 24.29
C LEU A 2 -34.83 -15.29 24.42
N LYS A 3 -34.42 -16.40 25.06
CA LYS A 3 -32.98 -16.76 25.21
C LYS A 3 -32.28 -17.09 23.90
N LYS A 4 -33.07 -17.57 22.91
CA LYS A 4 -32.53 -17.92 21.58
C LYS A 4 -32.31 -16.69 20.71
N GLU A 5 -33.13 -15.67 20.90
CA GLU A 5 -32.99 -14.37 20.22
C GLU A 5 -31.81 -13.54 20.78
N GLU A 6 -31.58 -13.54 22.11
CA GLU A 6 -30.39 -12.87 22.70
C GLU A 6 -29.06 -13.48 22.24
N GLY A 7 -29.01 -14.82 22.04
CA GLY A 7 -27.85 -15.48 21.47
C GLY A 7 -27.55 -15.04 20.04
N ASN A 8 -28.57 -14.95 19.21
CA ASN A 8 -28.44 -14.51 17.82
C ASN A 8 -28.09 -13.02 17.72
N ILE A 9 -28.63 -12.17 18.61
CA ILE A 9 -28.31 -10.74 18.65
C ILE A 9 -26.85 -10.53 19.08
N ARG A 10 -26.35 -11.27 20.09
CA ARG A 10 -24.95 -11.19 20.52
C ARG A 10 -23.97 -11.68 19.46
N GLN A 11 -24.31 -12.75 18.76
CA GLN A 11 -23.50 -13.27 17.65
C GLN A 11 -23.49 -12.26 16.48
N SER A 12 -24.65 -11.75 16.11
CA SER A 12 -24.80 -10.72 15.08
C SER A 12 -24.07 -9.42 15.43
N MET A 13 -24.08 -8.97 16.69
CA MET A 13 -23.34 -7.81 17.14
C MET A 13 -21.82 -8.06 17.20
N GLY A 14 -21.40 -9.27 17.59
CA GLY A 14 -19.98 -9.66 17.60
C GLY A 14 -19.38 -9.76 16.20
N GLU A 15 -20.16 -10.16 15.19
CA GLU A 15 -19.77 -10.22 13.79
C GLU A 15 -19.89 -8.86 13.08
N ALA A 16 -20.84 -8.02 13.47
CA ALA A 16 -21.10 -6.72 12.85
C ALA A 16 -20.13 -5.61 13.30
N VAL A 17 -19.64 -5.67 14.54
CA VAL A 17 -18.73 -4.63 15.09
C VAL A 17 -17.39 -4.58 14.35
N PRO A 18 -16.71 -5.70 14.04
CA PRO A 18 -15.51 -5.67 13.20
C PRO A 18 -15.80 -5.11 11.80
N THR A 19 -16.90 -5.52 11.16
CA THR A 19 -17.28 -5.08 9.81
C THR A 19 -17.56 -3.57 9.77
N ILE A 20 -18.24 -3.03 10.76
CA ILE A 20 -18.51 -1.58 10.85
C ILE A 20 -17.23 -0.78 11.07
N ILE A 21 -16.32 -1.27 11.93
CA ILE A 21 -15.03 -0.63 12.17
C ILE A 21 -14.17 -0.67 10.89
N PHE A 22 -14.13 -1.82 10.19
CA PHE A 22 -13.42 -1.95 8.92
C PHE A 22 -14.04 -1.10 7.81
N GLN A 23 -15.37 -1.01 7.74
CA GLN A 23 -16.05 -0.11 6.81
C GLN A 23 -15.74 1.36 7.12
N GLN A 24 -15.69 1.77 8.38
CA GLN A 24 -15.30 3.13 8.78
C GLN A 24 -13.82 3.41 8.50
N ILE A 25 -12.94 2.44 8.71
CA ILE A 25 -11.53 2.53 8.37
C ILE A 25 -11.37 2.59 6.84
N ALA A 26 -12.06 1.72 6.09
CA ALA A 26 -12.08 1.73 4.64
C ALA A 26 -12.68 3.03 4.08
N HIS A 27 -13.74 3.56 4.72
CA HIS A 27 -14.34 4.85 4.36
C HIS A 27 -13.36 6.01 4.64
N LYS A 28 -12.68 6.02 5.78
CA LYS A 28 -11.64 7.00 6.09
C LYS A 28 -10.40 6.88 5.19
N ILE A 29 -10.03 5.66 4.80
CA ILE A 29 -8.96 5.42 3.81
C ILE A 29 -9.45 5.93 2.45
N LYS A 30 -10.70 5.69 2.07
CA LYS A 30 -11.33 6.17 0.83
C LYS A 30 -11.49 7.70 0.83
N GLU A 31 -11.86 8.32 1.94
CA GLU A 31 -11.90 9.79 2.09
C GLU A 31 -10.49 10.39 2.04
N LYS A 32 -9.48 9.74 2.64
CA LYS A 32 -8.08 10.18 2.56
C LYS A 32 -7.42 9.84 1.22
N ALA A 33 -7.81 8.76 0.55
CA ALA A 33 -7.39 8.45 -0.82
C ALA A 33 -8.09 9.36 -1.85
N ALA A 34 -9.25 9.92 -1.51
CA ALA A 34 -9.90 11.02 -2.23
C ALA A 34 -9.22 12.38 -1.98
N GLU A 35 -8.19 12.46 -1.10
CA GLU A 35 -7.29 13.60 -1.10
C GLU A 35 -6.66 13.70 -2.48
N LYS A 36 -6.98 14.77 -3.19
CA LYS A 36 -6.52 15.05 -4.54
C LYS A 36 -5.04 14.74 -4.68
N GLU A 37 -4.72 13.78 -5.52
CA GLU A 37 -3.35 13.42 -5.86
C GLU A 37 -2.60 14.68 -6.31
N LEU A 38 -1.37 14.87 -5.85
CA LEU A 38 -0.55 15.99 -6.31
C LEU A 38 -0.37 15.91 -7.83
N THR A 39 -0.37 17.04 -8.50
CA THR A 39 0.12 17.10 -9.87
C THR A 39 1.63 16.85 -9.89
N GLU A 40 2.18 16.51 -11.04
CA GLU A 40 3.62 16.35 -11.21
C GLU A 40 4.38 17.64 -10.83
N GLN A 41 3.85 18.79 -11.26
CA GLN A 41 4.46 20.09 -10.98
C GLN A 41 4.43 20.42 -9.48
N GLU A 42 3.33 20.11 -8.78
CA GLU A 42 3.25 20.28 -7.33
C GLU A 42 4.27 19.39 -6.60
N ALA A 43 4.46 18.14 -7.03
CA ALA A 43 5.45 17.26 -6.46
C ALA A 43 6.88 17.79 -6.68
N LYS A 44 7.22 18.20 -7.90
CA LYS A 44 8.52 18.82 -8.24
C LYS A 44 8.78 20.09 -7.44
N ASN A 45 7.81 20.98 -7.32
CA ASN A 45 7.93 22.21 -6.52
C ASN A 45 8.19 21.91 -5.03
N ILE A 46 7.57 20.85 -4.48
CA ILE A 46 7.81 20.43 -3.10
C ILE A 46 9.24 19.89 -2.96
N ILE A 47 9.71 19.10 -3.91
CA ILE A 47 11.07 18.52 -3.92
C ILE A 47 12.11 19.65 -3.96
N GLU A 48 11.98 20.59 -4.87
CA GLU A 48 12.88 21.73 -5.02
C GLU A 48 12.86 22.63 -3.77
N LYS A 49 11.67 23.04 -3.32
CA LYS A 49 11.51 23.93 -2.16
C LYS A 49 12.13 23.36 -0.88
N ASN A 50 12.10 22.04 -0.71
CA ASN A 50 12.61 21.36 0.49
C ASN A 50 13.98 20.72 0.27
N ASN A 51 14.59 20.92 -0.89
CA ASN A 51 15.90 20.37 -1.28
C ASN A 51 15.99 18.85 -1.03
N LEU A 52 14.99 18.08 -1.53
CA LEU A 52 14.90 16.63 -1.34
C LEU A 52 15.78 15.89 -2.34
N THR A 53 17.08 16.15 -2.31
CA THR A 53 18.07 15.64 -3.29
C THR A 53 18.71 14.30 -2.92
N ASP A 54 18.57 13.90 -1.66
CA ASP A 54 19.12 12.63 -1.15
C ASP A 54 18.06 11.89 -0.32
N VAL A 55 18.30 10.59 -0.09
CA VAL A 55 17.35 9.71 0.60
C VAL A 55 17.16 10.09 2.07
N GLU A 56 18.21 10.57 2.73
CA GLU A 56 18.14 10.90 4.16
C GLU A 56 17.23 12.12 4.38
N THR A 57 17.40 13.16 3.57
CA THR A 57 16.57 14.37 3.57
C THR A 57 15.12 14.01 3.27
N LEU A 58 14.89 13.15 2.28
CA LEU A 58 13.58 12.68 1.89
C LEU A 58 12.91 11.86 2.99
N LEU A 59 13.62 10.92 3.63
CA LEU A 59 13.12 10.17 4.78
C LEU A 59 12.73 11.08 5.96
N LYS A 60 13.55 12.09 6.25
CA LYS A 60 13.23 13.10 7.27
C LYS A 60 11.98 13.89 6.90
N TYR A 61 11.85 14.28 5.63
CA TYR A 61 10.67 14.97 5.12
C TYR A 61 9.40 14.13 5.28
N VAL A 62 9.41 12.89 4.80
CA VAL A 62 8.29 11.94 4.92
C VAL A 62 7.90 11.74 6.39
N LYS A 63 8.89 11.54 7.27
CA LYS A 63 8.65 11.37 8.72
C LYS A 63 7.94 12.56 9.36
N ARG A 64 8.29 13.80 8.96
CA ARG A 64 7.69 15.03 9.50
C ARG A 64 6.30 15.32 8.92
N ASN A 65 6.03 14.87 7.71
CA ASN A 65 4.84 15.22 6.94
C ASN A 65 3.81 14.10 6.82
N LYS A 66 3.76 13.15 7.77
CA LYS A 66 2.84 12.00 7.76
C LYS A 66 1.37 12.39 7.54
N LYS A 67 0.97 13.58 8.00
CA LYS A 67 -0.40 14.10 7.82
C LYS A 67 -0.77 14.35 6.35
N MET A 68 0.20 14.41 5.44
CA MET A 68 -0.06 14.51 4.00
C MET A 68 -0.72 13.25 3.41
N GLY A 69 -0.69 12.14 4.13
CA GLY A 69 -1.24 10.86 3.68
C GLY A 69 -0.33 10.11 2.72
N PHE A 70 -0.68 8.83 2.50
CA PHE A 70 0.13 7.90 1.73
C PHE A 70 0.34 8.37 0.29
N VAL A 71 -0.74 8.69 -0.43
CA VAL A 71 -0.72 8.99 -1.88
C VAL A 71 0.21 10.15 -2.22
N ARG A 72 0.13 11.24 -1.46
CA ARG A 72 0.97 12.43 -1.68
C ARG A 72 2.43 12.16 -1.35
N LEU A 73 2.69 11.48 -0.22
CA LEU A 73 4.05 11.14 0.19
C LEU A 73 4.70 10.16 -0.78
N ALA A 74 3.95 9.15 -1.26
CA ALA A 74 4.42 8.20 -2.25
C ALA A 74 4.82 8.91 -3.55
N LYS A 75 3.98 9.83 -4.05
CA LYS A 75 4.28 10.59 -5.26
C LYS A 75 5.55 11.45 -5.12
N ILE A 76 5.69 12.19 -4.02
CA ILE A 76 6.91 12.98 -3.75
C ILE A 76 8.14 12.07 -3.68
N ALA A 77 8.04 10.95 -2.96
CA ALA A 77 9.15 10.03 -2.77
C ALA A 77 9.60 9.41 -4.08
N GLU A 78 8.67 9.01 -4.94
CA GLU A 78 8.99 8.38 -6.23
C GLU A 78 9.62 9.37 -7.20
N TYR A 79 9.08 10.58 -7.33
CA TYR A 79 9.68 11.62 -8.17
C TYR A 79 11.06 12.04 -7.67
N ALA A 80 11.27 12.18 -6.36
CA ALA A 80 12.58 12.48 -5.79
C ALA A 80 13.57 11.33 -5.99
N ASN A 81 13.12 10.06 -5.88
CA ASN A 81 13.94 8.89 -6.08
C ASN A 81 14.29 8.70 -7.57
N GLY A 82 13.33 8.85 -8.47
CA GLY A 82 13.53 8.77 -9.92
C GLY A 82 14.49 9.82 -10.46
N ALA A 83 14.51 11.01 -9.89
CA ALA A 83 15.48 12.06 -10.27
C ALA A 83 16.94 11.73 -9.88
N ARG A 84 17.14 10.84 -8.88
CA ARG A 84 18.48 10.44 -8.42
C ARG A 84 19.03 9.20 -9.13
N THR A 85 18.13 8.35 -9.59
CA THR A 85 18.48 7.14 -10.33
C THR A 85 18.16 7.38 -11.80
N GLU A 86 19.11 7.16 -12.70
CA GLU A 86 18.88 7.25 -14.16
C GLU A 86 17.84 6.22 -14.67
N THR A 87 17.39 5.33 -13.79
CA THR A 87 16.29 4.42 -14.05
C THR A 87 14.99 5.19 -14.05
N ALA A 88 14.30 5.20 -15.17
CA ALA A 88 12.96 5.76 -15.33
C ALA A 88 11.96 5.04 -14.39
N ALA A 89 11.89 5.49 -13.15
CA ALA A 89 10.88 5.04 -12.21
C ALA A 89 9.56 5.71 -12.61
N TYR A 90 8.66 4.93 -13.20
CA TYR A 90 7.35 5.40 -13.60
C TYR A 90 6.40 5.35 -12.41
N TYR A 91 6.02 6.53 -11.91
CA TYR A 91 4.95 6.62 -10.92
C TYR A 91 3.66 6.01 -11.47
N THR A 92 3.16 4.97 -10.78
CA THR A 92 1.87 4.38 -11.11
C THR A 92 0.77 5.16 -10.39
N ARG A 93 -0.07 5.85 -11.15
CA ARG A 93 -1.18 6.64 -10.61
C ARG A 93 -2.13 5.76 -9.79
N GLN A 94 -2.71 6.33 -8.75
CA GLN A 94 -3.59 5.59 -7.84
C GLN A 94 -4.87 5.08 -8.50
N ASP A 95 -5.41 5.80 -9.49
CA ASP A 95 -6.58 5.36 -10.26
C ASP A 95 -6.27 4.10 -11.11
N ILE A 96 -5.04 4.00 -11.64
CA ILE A 96 -4.57 2.81 -12.35
C ILE A 96 -4.42 1.64 -11.37
N CYS A 97 -3.74 1.86 -10.22
CA CYS A 97 -3.59 0.85 -9.18
C CYS A 97 -4.97 0.32 -8.73
N TYR A 98 -5.91 1.22 -8.46
CA TYR A 98 -7.28 0.86 -8.10
C TYR A 98 -7.98 0.05 -9.19
N SER A 99 -7.86 0.48 -10.47
CA SER A 99 -8.48 -0.21 -11.60
C SER A 99 -7.93 -1.63 -11.78
N VAL A 100 -6.61 -1.80 -11.67
CA VAL A 100 -5.97 -3.13 -11.74
C VAL A 100 -6.45 -4.00 -10.57
N VAL A 101 -6.33 -3.51 -9.34
CA VAL A 101 -6.68 -4.28 -8.15
C VAL A 101 -8.16 -4.63 -8.10
N LYS A 102 -9.07 -3.75 -8.55
CA LYS A 102 -10.50 -4.02 -8.65
C LYS A 102 -10.81 -5.26 -9.48
N ASN A 103 -10.04 -5.52 -10.52
CA ASN A 103 -10.24 -6.66 -11.45
C ASN A 103 -9.55 -7.95 -11.00
N LEU A 104 -8.78 -7.95 -9.91
CA LEU A 104 -8.21 -9.16 -9.33
C LEU A 104 -9.31 -10.08 -8.78
N PRO A 105 -9.06 -11.41 -8.65
CA PRO A 105 -10.04 -12.36 -8.11
C PRO A 105 -10.51 -11.97 -6.71
N ASN A 106 -11.76 -12.33 -6.38
CA ASN A 106 -12.25 -12.27 -5.00
C ASN A 106 -11.95 -13.60 -4.30
N TYR A 107 -11.72 -13.53 -3.00
CA TYR A 107 -11.46 -14.70 -2.16
C TYR A 107 -12.42 -14.72 -0.97
N PRO A 108 -12.74 -15.90 -0.41
CA PRO A 108 -13.57 -16.02 0.79
C PRO A 108 -12.87 -15.44 2.02
N ASP A 109 -13.64 -15.01 3.01
CA ASP A 109 -13.13 -14.36 4.23
C ASP A 109 -12.22 -15.29 5.06
N SER A 110 -12.39 -16.62 4.95
CA SER A 110 -11.51 -17.59 5.61
C SER A 110 -10.15 -17.81 4.95
N LYS A 111 -9.91 -17.19 3.78
CA LYS A 111 -8.65 -17.35 3.03
C LYS A 111 -7.48 -16.66 3.71
N ILE A 112 -6.36 -17.37 3.81
CA ILE A 112 -5.03 -16.78 3.98
C ILE A 112 -4.48 -16.52 2.58
N LEU A 113 -4.34 -15.26 2.21
CA LEU A 113 -4.01 -14.82 0.86
C LEU A 113 -2.53 -14.40 0.78
N HIS A 114 -1.80 -14.96 -0.17
CA HIS A 114 -0.40 -14.62 -0.43
C HIS A 114 -0.26 -13.83 -1.72
N ILE A 115 0.27 -12.61 -1.63
CA ILE A 115 0.49 -11.72 -2.77
C ILE A 115 1.98 -11.42 -2.91
N LEU A 116 2.45 -11.35 -4.16
CA LEU A 116 3.77 -10.84 -4.51
C LEU A 116 3.62 -9.52 -5.26
N GLU A 117 4.33 -8.49 -4.80
CA GLU A 117 4.54 -7.24 -5.52
C GLU A 117 6.05 -7.14 -5.90
N PRO A 118 6.42 -7.52 -7.14
CA PRO A 118 7.81 -7.82 -7.51
C PRO A 118 8.68 -6.61 -7.86
N ALA A 119 8.11 -5.42 -7.94
CA ALA A 119 8.81 -4.15 -8.18
C ALA A 119 8.03 -3.04 -7.51
N THR A 120 8.09 -3.06 -6.16
CA THR A 120 7.11 -2.31 -5.36
C THR A 120 7.32 -0.79 -5.39
N GLY A 121 8.54 -0.32 -5.67
CA GLY A 121 8.87 1.09 -5.53
C GLY A 121 8.52 1.59 -4.13
N VAL A 122 7.64 2.59 -4.06
CA VAL A 122 7.11 3.12 -2.80
C VAL A 122 5.74 2.55 -2.42
N GLY A 123 5.29 1.46 -3.08
CA GLY A 123 4.12 0.66 -2.69
C GLY A 123 2.78 1.20 -3.16
N ASN A 124 2.69 1.75 -4.37
CA ASN A 124 1.48 2.37 -4.89
C ASN A 124 0.25 1.45 -4.95
N PHE A 125 0.45 0.13 -5.09
CA PHE A 125 -0.65 -0.85 -5.10
C PHE A 125 -1.19 -1.17 -3.71
N LEU A 126 -0.40 -1.00 -2.65
CA LEU A 126 -0.72 -1.45 -1.29
C LEU A 126 -2.05 -0.90 -0.74
N PRO A 127 -2.38 0.41 -0.83
CA PRO A 127 -3.64 0.91 -0.32
C PRO A 127 -4.86 0.23 -0.96
N SER A 128 -4.81 -0.01 -2.28
CA SER A 128 -5.89 -0.67 -3.01
C SER A 128 -5.99 -2.16 -2.66
N LEU A 129 -4.86 -2.85 -2.45
CA LEU A 129 -4.82 -4.24 -1.99
C LEU A 129 -5.39 -4.38 -0.57
N PHE A 130 -5.02 -3.49 0.35
CA PHE A 130 -5.57 -3.48 1.71
C PHE A 130 -7.09 -3.28 1.70
N GLN A 131 -7.59 -2.39 0.84
CA GLN A 131 -9.02 -2.15 0.72
C GLN A 131 -9.76 -3.36 0.13
N LYS A 132 -9.24 -3.94 -0.96
CA LYS A 132 -9.90 -5.06 -1.65
C LYS A 132 -9.98 -6.31 -0.77
N TYR A 133 -8.91 -6.61 -0.05
CA TYR A 133 -8.78 -7.83 0.74
C TYR A 133 -8.91 -7.59 2.25
N ALA A 134 -9.66 -6.56 2.64
CA ALA A 134 -9.87 -6.22 4.05
C ALA A 134 -10.54 -7.33 4.86
N ASN A 135 -11.33 -8.21 4.22
CA ASN A 135 -12.13 -9.24 4.88
C ASN A 135 -11.47 -10.63 4.90
N VAL A 136 -10.35 -10.85 4.18
CA VAL A 136 -9.67 -12.17 4.25
C VAL A 136 -9.07 -12.39 5.64
N ALA A 137 -8.94 -13.65 6.05
CA ALA A 137 -8.43 -14.01 7.38
C ALA A 137 -7.04 -13.43 7.64
N GLU A 138 -6.12 -13.60 6.68
CA GLU A 138 -4.80 -12.98 6.67
C GLU A 138 -4.41 -12.58 5.25
N LEU A 139 -3.77 -11.42 5.13
CA LEU A 139 -3.23 -10.90 3.88
C LEU A 139 -1.71 -10.76 4.01
N HIS A 140 -0.99 -11.72 3.45
CA HIS A 140 0.46 -11.74 3.40
C HIS A 140 0.94 -11.15 2.07
N ILE A 141 1.72 -10.06 2.12
CA ILE A 141 2.27 -9.43 0.92
C ILE A 141 3.79 -9.38 1.03
N ASP A 142 4.46 -10.03 0.10
CA ASP A 142 5.89 -9.85 -0.12
C ASP A 142 6.07 -8.68 -1.08
N VAL A 143 6.70 -7.63 -0.62
CA VAL A 143 7.05 -6.44 -1.39
C VAL A 143 8.55 -6.45 -1.68
N ILE A 144 8.90 -6.49 -2.96
CA ILE A 144 10.28 -6.63 -3.41
C ILE A 144 10.67 -5.41 -4.23
N ASP A 145 11.86 -4.92 -4.00
CA ASP A 145 12.50 -3.92 -4.84
C ASP A 145 14.02 -4.08 -4.78
N ILE A 146 14.67 -3.89 -5.92
CA ILE A 146 16.13 -3.89 -6.02
C ILE A 146 16.73 -2.66 -5.33
N ASN A 147 15.99 -1.54 -5.31
CA ASN A 147 16.43 -0.30 -4.72
C ASN A 147 16.11 -0.27 -3.20
N ALA A 148 17.17 -0.32 -2.39
CA ALA A 148 17.06 -0.26 -0.92
C ALA A 148 16.40 1.04 -0.42
N ASP A 149 16.62 2.15 -1.11
CA ASP A 149 16.02 3.45 -0.77
C ASP A 149 14.50 3.41 -0.93
N SER A 150 14.00 2.77 -1.99
CA SER A 150 12.57 2.56 -2.21
C SER A 150 11.94 1.79 -1.06
N ILE A 151 12.57 0.71 -0.62
CA ILE A 151 12.11 -0.08 0.55
C ILE A 151 12.13 0.75 1.83
N ALA A 152 13.17 1.54 2.06
CA ALA A 152 13.26 2.41 3.24
C ALA A 152 12.16 3.50 3.24
N LEU A 153 11.92 4.12 2.09
CA LEU A 153 10.87 5.11 1.88
C LEU A 153 9.47 4.50 2.08
N LEU A 154 9.21 3.33 1.48
CA LEU A 154 7.96 2.59 1.65
C LEU A 154 7.67 2.33 3.13
N LYS A 155 8.64 1.78 3.88
CA LYS A 155 8.50 1.55 5.33
C LYS A 155 8.16 2.84 6.09
N GLN A 156 8.70 3.98 5.67
CA GLN A 156 8.44 5.25 6.32
C GLN A 156 7.08 5.84 5.92
N ILE A 157 6.67 5.71 4.65
CA ILE A 157 5.39 6.20 4.12
C ILE A 157 4.23 5.42 4.74
N LEU A 158 4.35 4.10 4.90
CA LEU A 158 3.33 3.25 5.54
C LEU A 158 2.95 3.71 6.95
N LYS A 159 3.85 4.42 7.65
CA LYS A 159 3.54 5.03 8.96
C LYS A 159 2.57 6.22 8.87
N SER A 160 2.16 6.64 7.68
CA SER A 160 1.16 7.70 7.45
C SER A 160 -0.27 7.18 7.38
N ILE A 161 -0.45 5.86 7.31
CA ILE A 161 -1.76 5.19 7.29
C ILE A 161 -1.84 4.12 8.38
N PRO A 162 -3.04 3.84 8.92
CA PRO A 162 -3.24 2.66 9.76
C PRO A 162 -3.06 1.39 8.92
N LEU A 163 -2.22 0.48 9.37
CA LEU A 163 -2.09 -0.84 8.75
C LEU A 163 -3.24 -1.74 9.26
N PRO A 164 -4.03 -2.38 8.38
CA PRO A 164 -5.08 -3.30 8.80
C PRO A 164 -4.51 -4.48 9.62
N GLU A 165 -5.26 -4.95 10.61
CA GLU A 165 -4.78 -5.99 11.56
C GLU A 165 -4.49 -7.34 10.88
N ASN A 166 -5.21 -7.65 9.80
CA ASN A 166 -5.04 -8.87 9.02
C ASN A 166 -3.85 -8.81 8.04
N VAL A 167 -3.17 -7.66 7.89
CA VAL A 167 -2.07 -7.48 6.93
C VAL A 167 -0.72 -7.85 7.54
N ARG A 168 0.06 -8.62 6.79
CA ARG A 168 1.45 -8.97 7.08
C ARG A 168 2.31 -8.58 5.88
N LEU A 169 3.21 -7.62 6.07
CA LEU A 169 4.14 -7.17 5.03
C LEU A 169 5.53 -7.74 5.28
N ASN A 170 6.10 -8.35 4.24
CA ASN A 170 7.48 -8.78 4.22
C ASN A 170 8.25 -7.94 3.19
N PHE A 171 9.27 -7.22 3.64
CA PHE A 171 10.06 -6.30 2.81
C PHE A 171 11.35 -6.97 2.38
N ILE A 172 11.53 -7.11 1.07
CA ILE A 172 12.66 -7.82 0.48
C ILE A 172 13.41 -6.87 -0.45
N ASN A 173 14.68 -6.61 -0.14
CA ASN A 173 15.56 -5.83 -1.02
C ASN A 173 16.42 -6.79 -1.84
N LYS A 174 15.97 -7.12 -3.04
CA LYS A 174 16.60 -8.06 -3.95
C LYS A 174 16.19 -7.80 -5.40
N ASP A 175 16.96 -8.34 -6.33
CA ASP A 175 16.57 -8.40 -7.73
C ASP A 175 15.57 -9.54 -7.94
N THR A 176 14.33 -9.19 -8.28
CA THR A 176 13.23 -10.15 -8.47
C THR A 176 13.51 -11.14 -9.61
N LEU A 177 14.27 -10.74 -10.63
CA LEU A 177 14.58 -11.59 -11.79
C LEU A 177 15.61 -12.67 -11.47
N LEU A 178 16.43 -12.45 -10.43
CA LEU A 178 17.50 -13.37 -10.04
C LEU A 178 17.11 -14.25 -8.85
N GLU A 179 15.98 -13.97 -8.19
CA GLU A 179 15.57 -14.69 -7.00
C GLU A 179 14.68 -15.89 -7.30
N ALA A 180 14.95 -17.01 -6.62
CA ALA A 180 14.05 -18.14 -6.58
C ALA A 180 12.99 -17.93 -5.50
N PHE A 181 11.72 -17.99 -5.87
CA PHE A 181 10.61 -17.90 -4.93
C PHE A 181 10.11 -19.31 -4.57
N PRO A 182 10.49 -19.84 -3.39
CA PRO A 182 10.13 -21.22 -3.00
C PRO A 182 8.66 -21.39 -2.69
N LYS A 183 7.95 -20.29 -2.39
CA LYS A 183 6.51 -20.32 -2.11
C LYS A 183 5.67 -19.91 -3.32
N LYS A 184 4.49 -20.47 -3.40
CA LYS A 184 3.49 -20.05 -4.40
C LYS A 184 2.70 -18.86 -3.88
N TYR A 185 2.39 -17.95 -4.79
CA TYR A 185 1.52 -16.81 -4.53
C TYR A 185 0.15 -17.03 -5.17
N ASP A 186 -0.91 -16.58 -4.51
CA ASP A 186 -2.25 -16.56 -5.09
C ASP A 186 -2.38 -15.45 -6.16
N ILE A 187 -1.65 -14.36 -5.96
CA ILE A 187 -1.63 -13.19 -6.85
C ILE A 187 -0.20 -12.67 -7.00
N VAL A 188 0.14 -12.28 -8.21
CA VAL A 188 1.32 -11.45 -8.51
C VAL A 188 0.80 -10.18 -9.17
N VAL A 189 1.09 -9.02 -8.60
CA VAL A 189 0.64 -7.71 -9.11
C VAL A 189 1.74 -6.68 -8.96
N GLY A 190 1.95 -5.89 -9.98
CA GLY A 190 2.97 -4.83 -9.98
C GLY A 190 3.05 -4.14 -11.33
N ASN A 191 3.83 -3.07 -11.39
CA ASN A 191 4.19 -2.37 -12.62
C ASN A 191 5.72 -2.27 -12.68
N PRO A 192 6.43 -3.33 -13.13
CA PRO A 192 7.87 -3.31 -13.21
C PRO A 192 8.36 -2.29 -14.25
N PRO A 193 9.59 -1.76 -14.12
CA PRO A 193 10.16 -0.85 -15.10
C PRO A 193 10.29 -1.53 -16.46
N TYR A 194 9.99 -0.76 -17.52
CA TYR A 194 10.19 -1.19 -18.90
C TYR A 194 11.66 -0.98 -19.28
N MET A 195 12.26 -1.98 -19.91
CA MET A 195 13.61 -1.88 -20.51
C MET A 195 13.50 -1.35 -21.92
#